data_d058a9308a7cfb1c282def045f58591d
#
_entry.id   d058a9308a7cfb1c282def045f58591d
#
_cell.length_a   1.000
_cell.length_b   1.000
_cell.length_c   1.000
_cell.angle_alpha   90.00
_cell.angle_beta   90.00
_cell.angle_gamma   90.00
#
_symmetry.space_group_name_H-M   'P 1'
#
loop_
_entity.id
_entity.type
_entity.pdbx_description
1 polymer ?
#
loop_
_entity_poly.entity_id
_entity_poly.type
_entity_poly.pdbx_seq_one_letter_code
_entity_poly.pdbx_strand_id
1 'polypeptide(L)'
;AMKLGLVGSEMCIRDSPLCDALPKAFKKGLELSSLLIFSSTASVFSSSIKDTILEYLPNLFLIDAVGSSETGATGVNIHTKDGKLKDSGGGPKFTKPNFSEILNLDTKEIIPSSDTETIGYLARRGHVPIAYYKDEEKSKKTFIEVNGERFSIPGDLAKYEKDGQMTLLGRGSVSINSGGEKIFPEEVEMALKAHPNIFDCLVVGVKDARWGQKVVAVI
;
A
#
# COMPACT_ATOMS: atom_id res chain seq x y z
N ALA A 1 -18.74 -11.36 -20.12
CA ALA A 1 -18.62 -9.92 -19.89
C ALA A 1 -18.62 -9.69 -18.39
N MET A 2 -17.45 -9.43 -17.79
CA MET A 2 -17.35 -9.01 -16.40
C MET A 2 -17.84 -7.56 -16.32
N LYS A 3 -18.92 -7.32 -15.60
CA LYS A 3 -19.30 -5.95 -15.20
C LYS A 3 -18.40 -5.53 -14.05
N LEU A 4 -17.38 -4.74 -14.33
CA LEU A 4 -16.64 -3.98 -13.33
C LEU A 4 -17.51 -2.81 -12.88
N GLY A 5 -18.23 -2.98 -11.79
CA GLY A 5 -18.91 -1.90 -11.09
C GLY A 5 -18.01 -1.38 -9.98
N LEU A 6 -17.41 -0.22 -10.20
CA LEU A 6 -16.71 0.52 -9.15
C LEU A 6 -17.75 1.24 -8.29
N VAL A 7 -18.03 0.75 -7.11
CA VAL A 7 -18.88 1.44 -6.14
C VAL A 7 -18.25 1.33 -4.75
N GLY A 8 -17.85 2.47 -4.21
CA GLY A 8 -17.59 2.67 -2.79
C GLY A 8 -16.41 1.88 -2.21
N SER A 9 -16.55 1.41 -1.00
CA SER A 9 -15.54 0.71 -0.19
C SER A 9 -15.06 -0.64 -0.75
N GLU A 10 -15.50 -1.05 -1.92
CA GLU A 10 -15.13 -2.31 -2.58
C GLU A 10 -13.93 -2.18 -3.53
N MET A 11 -13.10 -1.17 -3.38
CA MET A 11 -11.87 -1.03 -4.18
C MET A 11 -10.76 -2.01 -3.80
N CYS A 12 -10.99 -2.88 -2.85
CA CYS A 12 -10.12 -4.02 -2.60
C CYS A 12 -10.55 -5.19 -3.48
N ILE A 13 -10.22 -5.13 -4.78
CA ILE A 13 -10.18 -6.36 -5.58
C ILE A 13 -9.00 -7.14 -5.01
N ARG A 14 -9.34 -8.14 -4.22
CA ARG A 14 -8.34 -9.03 -3.65
C ARG A 14 -7.71 -9.83 -4.78
N ASP A 15 -6.41 -9.86 -4.77
CA ASP A 15 -5.53 -10.56 -5.70
C ASP A 15 -5.76 -12.09 -5.72
N SER A 16 -6.28 -12.66 -4.64
CA SER A 16 -6.56 -14.08 -4.48
C SER A 16 -7.38 -14.73 -5.61
N PRO A 17 -8.49 -14.15 -6.10
CA PRO A 17 -9.24 -14.75 -7.20
C PRO A 17 -8.44 -14.91 -8.49
N LEU A 18 -7.48 -14.03 -8.75
CA LEU A 18 -6.61 -14.12 -9.92
C LEU A 18 -5.65 -15.30 -9.78
N CYS A 19 -5.07 -15.50 -8.59
CA CYS A 19 -4.16 -16.59 -8.29
C CYS A 19 -4.82 -17.96 -8.38
N ASP A 20 -6.09 -18.05 -8.00
CA ASP A 20 -6.86 -19.29 -8.19
C ASP A 20 -7.23 -19.55 -9.65
N ALA A 21 -7.49 -18.49 -10.40
CA ALA A 21 -7.92 -18.59 -11.79
C ALA A 21 -6.77 -18.90 -12.75
N LEU A 22 -5.58 -18.33 -12.54
CA LEU A 22 -4.44 -18.48 -13.43
C LEU A 22 -3.99 -19.93 -13.61
N PRO A 23 -3.75 -20.73 -12.55
CA PRO A 23 -3.35 -22.13 -12.73
C PRO A 23 -4.38 -22.96 -13.52
N LYS A 24 -5.68 -22.69 -13.29
CA LYS A 24 -6.78 -23.36 -13.99
C LYS A 24 -6.85 -22.93 -15.46
N ALA A 25 -6.57 -21.66 -15.73
CA ALA A 25 -6.56 -21.11 -17.09
C ALA A 25 -5.37 -21.65 -17.90
N PHE A 26 -4.17 -21.71 -17.30
CA PHE A 26 -2.99 -22.30 -17.94
C PHE A 26 -3.18 -23.79 -18.26
N LYS A 27 -3.76 -24.57 -17.32
CA LYS A 27 -4.12 -25.97 -17.57
C LYS A 27 -5.12 -26.15 -18.72
N LYS A 28 -5.92 -25.12 -19.02
CA LYS A 28 -6.85 -25.10 -20.16
C LYS A 28 -6.22 -24.53 -21.45
N GLY A 29 -4.90 -24.29 -21.46
CA GLY A 29 -4.18 -23.79 -22.63
C GLY A 29 -4.28 -22.28 -22.85
N LEU A 30 -4.58 -21.50 -21.80
CA LEU A 30 -4.52 -20.04 -21.91
C LEU A 30 -3.07 -19.60 -22.15
N GLU A 31 -2.85 -18.89 -23.24
CA GLU A 31 -1.58 -18.30 -23.61
C GLU A 31 -1.55 -16.82 -23.21
N LEU A 32 -0.64 -16.46 -22.29
CA LEU A 32 -0.40 -15.09 -21.84
C LEU A 32 1.08 -14.66 -22.06
N SER A 33 1.78 -15.33 -22.96
CA SER A 33 3.21 -15.06 -23.24
C SER A 33 3.46 -13.64 -23.76
N SER A 34 2.44 -12.98 -24.30
CA SER A 34 2.50 -11.57 -24.73
C SER A 34 2.26 -10.57 -23.59
N LEU A 35 1.86 -11.02 -22.40
CA LEU A 35 1.69 -10.16 -21.24
C LEU A 35 3.06 -9.85 -20.64
N LEU A 36 3.50 -8.61 -20.74
CA LEU A 36 4.80 -8.16 -20.26
C LEU A 36 4.72 -7.41 -18.94
N ILE A 37 3.61 -6.73 -18.68
CA ILE A 37 3.44 -5.89 -17.49
C ILE A 37 2.11 -6.22 -16.82
N PHE A 38 2.15 -6.42 -15.52
CA PHE A 38 0.97 -6.49 -14.65
C PHE A 38 1.14 -5.49 -13.52
N SER A 39 0.23 -4.53 -13.44
CA SER A 39 0.29 -3.47 -12.43
C SER A 39 -0.80 -3.66 -11.37
N SER A 40 -0.39 -3.58 -10.11
CA SER A 40 -1.27 -3.57 -8.95
C SER A 40 -1.20 -2.22 -8.23
N THR A 41 -2.34 -1.75 -7.77
CA THR A 41 -2.45 -0.53 -6.96
C THR A 41 -3.65 -0.64 -6.02
N ALA A 42 -3.67 0.18 -4.98
CA ALA A 42 -4.78 0.31 -4.01
C ALA A 42 -5.01 -0.89 -3.08
N SER A 43 -4.30 -1.99 -3.22
CA SER A 43 -4.33 -3.10 -2.26
C SER A 43 -2.93 -3.69 -2.06
N VAL A 44 -2.72 -4.33 -0.92
CA VAL A 44 -1.46 -5.02 -0.63
C VAL A 44 -1.40 -6.30 -1.46
N PHE A 45 -0.43 -6.36 -2.36
CA PHE A 45 -0.17 -7.51 -3.21
C PHE A 45 0.90 -8.39 -2.54
N SER A 46 0.49 -9.52 -2.00
CA SER A 46 1.38 -10.36 -1.19
C SER A 46 2.52 -10.98 -2.01
N SER A 47 3.66 -11.19 -1.37
CA SER A 47 4.84 -11.75 -2.02
C SER A 47 4.59 -13.18 -2.52
N SER A 48 3.83 -13.98 -1.76
CA SER A 48 3.50 -15.35 -2.15
C SER A 48 2.68 -15.42 -3.44
N ILE A 49 1.78 -14.46 -3.63
CA ILE A 49 0.96 -14.36 -4.84
C ILE A 49 1.80 -13.89 -6.03
N LYS A 50 2.69 -12.92 -5.82
CA LYS A 50 3.64 -12.48 -6.84
C LYS A 50 4.53 -13.61 -7.30
N ASP A 51 5.10 -14.38 -6.37
CA ASP A 51 5.92 -15.55 -6.68
C ASP A 51 5.13 -16.58 -7.50
N THR A 52 3.88 -16.88 -7.12
CA THR A 52 3.02 -17.78 -7.87
C THR A 52 2.77 -17.30 -9.30
N ILE A 53 2.47 -16.02 -9.49
CA ILE A 53 2.27 -15.46 -10.84
C ILE A 53 3.55 -15.54 -11.66
N LEU A 54 4.70 -15.20 -11.07
CA LEU A 54 5.99 -15.24 -11.75
C LEU A 54 6.47 -16.67 -12.07
N GLU A 55 6.00 -17.68 -11.35
CA GLU A 55 6.21 -19.09 -11.74
C GLU A 55 5.53 -19.43 -13.07
N TYR A 56 4.30 -18.93 -13.28
CA TYR A 56 3.56 -19.14 -14.53
C TYR A 56 4.00 -18.20 -15.65
N LEU A 57 4.39 -16.98 -15.32
CA LEU A 57 4.74 -15.91 -16.26
C LEU A 57 6.15 -15.35 -15.93
N PRO A 58 7.21 -16.11 -16.23
CA PRO A 58 8.57 -15.76 -15.79
C PRO A 58 9.14 -14.48 -16.40
N ASN A 59 8.60 -14.03 -17.52
CA ASN A 59 9.02 -12.80 -18.21
C ASN A 59 8.20 -11.56 -17.81
N LEU A 60 7.26 -11.72 -16.88
CA LEU A 60 6.37 -10.65 -16.45
C LEU A 60 7.08 -9.68 -15.50
N PHE A 61 6.85 -8.39 -15.71
CA PHE A 61 7.14 -7.33 -14.75
C PHE A 61 5.90 -7.07 -13.91
N LEU A 62 5.95 -7.41 -12.63
CA LEU A 62 4.91 -7.04 -11.66
C LEU A 62 5.25 -5.67 -11.08
N ILE A 63 4.34 -4.73 -11.25
CA ILE A 63 4.52 -3.35 -10.77
C ILE A 63 3.53 -3.09 -9.65
N ASP A 64 4.04 -2.88 -8.44
CA ASP A 64 3.26 -2.32 -7.35
C ASP A 64 3.40 -0.81 -7.38
N ALA A 65 2.27 -0.11 -7.38
CA ALA A 65 2.26 1.33 -7.32
C ALA A 65 1.42 1.80 -6.12
N VAL A 66 1.98 2.72 -5.36
CA VAL A 66 1.25 3.45 -4.32
C VAL A 66 0.94 4.85 -4.82
N GLY A 67 -0.28 5.28 -4.57
CA GLY A 67 -0.75 6.62 -4.95
C GLY A 67 -2.24 6.79 -4.73
N SER A 68 -2.72 7.97 -5.03
CA SER A 68 -4.13 8.34 -4.90
C SER A 68 -4.52 9.34 -5.99
N SER A 69 -5.80 9.68 -6.08
CA SER A 69 -6.27 10.75 -6.97
C SER A 69 -5.67 12.10 -6.61
N GLU A 70 -5.35 12.32 -5.34
CA GLU A 70 -4.76 13.54 -4.80
C GLU A 70 -3.27 13.65 -5.06
N THR A 71 -2.59 12.53 -5.22
CA THR A 71 -1.12 12.50 -5.34
C THR A 71 -0.63 12.01 -6.70
N GLY A 72 -1.46 11.25 -7.45
CA GLY A 72 -0.92 10.37 -8.47
C GLY A 72 0.01 9.32 -7.86
N ALA A 73 0.89 8.72 -8.64
CA ALA A 73 1.86 7.74 -8.12
C ALA A 73 2.87 8.43 -7.20
N THR A 74 3.02 7.91 -5.98
CA THR A 74 3.96 8.38 -4.95
C THR A 74 5.06 7.38 -4.65
N GLY A 75 4.96 6.17 -5.14
CA GLY A 75 6.00 5.15 -5.07
C GLY A 75 5.71 4.01 -6.02
N VAL A 76 6.76 3.33 -6.45
CA VAL A 76 6.66 2.14 -7.28
C VAL A 76 7.65 1.09 -6.83
N ASN A 77 7.27 -0.16 -7.01
CA ASN A 77 8.17 -1.29 -6.88
C ASN A 77 7.97 -2.26 -8.04
N ILE A 78 9.06 -2.81 -8.57
CA ILE A 78 9.03 -3.72 -9.71
C ILE A 78 9.58 -5.08 -9.26
N HIS A 79 8.77 -6.11 -9.45
CA HIS A 79 9.13 -7.49 -9.13
C HIS A 79 9.30 -8.28 -10.42
N THR A 80 10.35 -9.08 -10.47
CA THR A 80 10.64 -10.02 -11.57
C THR A 80 11.02 -11.37 -10.97
N LYS A 81 10.98 -12.43 -11.76
CA LYS A 81 11.34 -13.79 -11.30
C LYS A 81 12.76 -13.87 -10.72
N ASP A 82 13.71 -13.15 -11.33
CA ASP A 82 15.11 -13.17 -10.92
C ASP A 82 15.45 -12.11 -9.87
N GLY A 83 14.63 -11.09 -9.75
CA GLY A 83 14.78 -9.98 -8.81
C GLY A 83 13.98 -10.18 -7.54
N LYS A 84 14.22 -11.28 -6.79
CA LYS A 84 13.57 -11.50 -5.50
C LYS A 84 13.93 -10.40 -4.52
N LEU A 85 13.04 -9.44 -4.36
CA LEU A 85 13.07 -8.55 -3.21
C LEU A 85 12.80 -9.41 -1.97
N LYS A 86 13.77 -9.49 -1.07
CA LYS A 86 13.58 -10.13 0.21
C LYS A 86 12.52 -9.34 0.97
N ASP A 87 11.38 -9.96 1.17
CA ASP A 87 10.35 -9.42 2.05
C ASP A 87 10.94 -9.41 3.47
N SER A 88 11.31 -8.22 3.93
CA SER A 88 11.93 -8.04 5.24
C SER A 88 10.90 -7.75 6.34
N GLY A 89 9.61 -7.98 6.05
CA GLY A 89 8.51 -7.64 6.95
C GLY A 89 8.22 -6.12 6.99
N GLY A 90 7.11 -5.72 7.59
CA GLY A 90 6.84 -4.32 7.90
C GLY A 90 6.08 -3.53 6.84
N GLY A 91 5.35 -4.17 5.95
CA GLY A 91 4.56 -3.49 4.92
C GLY A 91 5.25 -3.40 3.54
N PRO A 92 4.50 -3.01 2.49
CA PRO A 92 5.03 -2.92 1.14
C PRO A 92 6.04 -1.78 1.02
N LYS A 93 7.20 -2.09 0.43
CA LYS A 93 8.29 -1.14 0.19
C LYS A 93 8.24 -0.59 -1.22
N PHE A 94 8.57 0.69 -1.34
CA PHE A 94 8.53 1.40 -2.61
C PHE A 94 9.78 2.26 -2.80
N THR A 95 10.24 2.36 -4.05
CA THR A 95 11.26 3.33 -4.43
C THR A 95 10.65 4.73 -4.38
N LYS A 96 11.33 5.65 -3.68
CA LYS A 96 10.92 7.04 -3.51
C LYS A 96 11.17 7.85 -4.79
N PRO A 97 10.14 8.39 -5.45
CA PRO A 97 10.33 9.41 -6.47
C PRO A 97 10.76 10.75 -5.82
N ASN A 98 11.45 11.60 -6.60
CA ASN A 98 11.97 12.87 -6.08
C ASN A 98 10.90 13.86 -5.57
N PHE A 99 9.66 13.69 -6.00
CA PHE A 99 8.52 14.52 -5.58
C PHE A 99 7.74 13.94 -4.39
N SER A 100 8.13 12.79 -3.87
CA SER A 100 7.50 12.17 -2.69
C SER A 100 8.36 12.41 -1.46
N GLU A 101 7.73 12.81 -0.36
CA GLU A 101 8.37 13.07 0.93
C GLU A 101 7.54 12.45 2.06
N ILE A 102 8.15 12.32 3.22
CA ILE A 102 7.44 11.96 4.45
C ILE A 102 7.45 13.18 5.36
N LEU A 103 6.26 13.59 5.81
CA LEU A 103 6.07 14.74 6.68
C LEU A 103 5.73 14.28 8.09
N ASN A 104 6.32 14.93 9.08
CA ASN A 104 6.00 14.70 10.50
C ASN A 104 4.49 14.86 10.76
N LEU A 105 3.92 14.01 11.59
CA LEU A 105 2.48 13.98 11.86
C LEU A 105 1.97 15.28 12.53
N ASP A 106 2.79 15.88 13.40
CA ASP A 106 2.43 17.03 14.20
C ASP A 106 2.92 18.34 13.57
N THR A 107 4.23 18.45 13.31
CA THR A 107 4.85 19.67 12.81
C THR A 107 4.65 19.90 11.32
N LYS A 108 4.38 18.84 10.55
CA LYS A 108 4.32 18.82 9.08
C LYS A 108 5.65 19.16 8.41
N GLU A 109 6.73 19.17 9.14
CA GLU A 109 8.07 19.32 8.56
C GLU A 109 8.50 18.05 7.83
N ILE A 110 9.38 18.21 6.84
CA ILE A 110 9.92 17.06 6.07
C ILE A 110 10.83 16.26 6.99
N ILE A 111 10.55 14.96 7.12
CA ILE A 111 11.41 14.01 7.82
C ILE A 111 12.60 13.70 6.91
N PRO A 112 13.85 13.82 7.39
CA PRO A 112 15.04 13.46 6.61
C PRO A 112 15.01 11.96 6.24
N SER A 113 15.46 11.62 5.04
CA SER A 113 15.52 10.21 4.60
C SER A 113 16.51 9.34 5.40
N SER A 114 17.36 9.94 6.21
CA SER A 114 18.23 9.25 7.16
C SER A 114 17.53 8.83 8.45
N ASP A 115 16.35 9.39 8.74
CA ASP A 115 15.54 9.00 9.89
C ASP A 115 14.64 7.82 9.48
N THR A 116 15.01 6.63 9.93
CA THR A 116 14.31 5.38 9.60
C THR A 116 13.32 4.93 10.69
N GLU A 117 13.23 5.69 11.78
CA GLU A 117 12.38 5.34 12.93
C GLU A 117 11.08 6.13 12.97
N THR A 118 11.13 7.39 12.51
CA THR A 118 9.96 8.28 12.58
C THR A 118 8.94 7.95 11.50
N ILE A 119 7.70 7.72 11.94
CA ILE A 119 6.55 7.54 11.07
C ILE A 119 5.94 8.91 10.75
N GLY A 120 5.64 9.14 9.48
CA GLY A 120 5.02 10.38 9.02
C GLY A 120 3.97 10.17 7.94
N TYR A 121 3.38 11.27 7.47
CA TYR A 121 2.48 11.26 6.33
C TYR A 121 3.26 11.12 5.02
N LEU A 122 2.88 10.15 4.20
CA LEU A 122 3.33 10.11 2.81
C LEU A 122 2.72 11.30 2.07
N ALA A 123 3.56 12.13 1.49
CA ALA A 123 3.18 13.38 0.85
C ALA A 123 3.77 13.49 -0.55
N ARG A 124 3.07 14.18 -1.43
CA ARG A 124 3.59 14.60 -2.73
C ARG A 124 3.72 16.10 -2.79
N ARG A 125 4.84 16.59 -3.29
CA ARG A 125 5.09 18.02 -3.57
C ARG A 125 4.98 18.37 -5.06
N GLY A 126 4.88 19.65 -5.35
CA GLY A 126 4.89 20.20 -6.69
C GLY A 126 3.51 20.21 -7.35
N HIS A 127 3.36 19.58 -8.50
CA HIS A 127 2.07 19.57 -9.23
C HIS A 127 1.04 18.67 -8.54
N VAL A 128 0.27 19.27 -7.63
CA VAL A 128 -0.83 18.64 -6.90
C VAL A 128 -2.13 19.38 -7.15
N PRO A 129 -3.31 18.75 -6.96
CA PRO A 129 -4.61 19.41 -7.13
C PRO A 129 -4.74 20.68 -6.31
N ILE A 130 -5.54 21.63 -6.80
CA ILE A 130 -5.77 22.90 -6.10
C ILE A 130 -6.64 22.67 -4.87
N ALA A 131 -7.73 21.90 -5.00
CA ALA A 131 -8.71 21.68 -3.95
C ALA A 131 -9.67 20.55 -4.34
N TYR A 132 -10.43 20.07 -3.37
CA TYR A 132 -11.65 19.32 -3.64
C TYR A 132 -12.77 20.29 -4.02
N TYR A 133 -13.60 19.88 -4.94
CA TYR A 133 -14.73 20.69 -5.38
C TYR A 133 -15.77 20.85 -4.25
N LYS A 134 -16.06 22.08 -3.87
CA LYS A 134 -17.01 22.43 -2.79
C LYS A 134 -16.72 21.79 -1.41
N ASP A 135 -15.49 21.45 -1.12
CA ASP A 135 -15.07 20.89 0.17
C ASP A 135 -13.79 21.59 0.65
N GLU A 136 -13.97 22.78 1.23
CA GLU A 136 -12.84 23.58 1.71
C GLU A 136 -12.15 22.97 2.93
N GLU A 137 -12.91 22.35 3.83
CA GLU A 137 -12.33 21.74 5.03
C GLU A 137 -11.39 20.58 4.70
N LYS A 138 -11.84 19.68 3.85
CA LYS A 138 -11.02 18.58 3.38
C LYS A 138 -9.84 19.08 2.56
N SER A 139 -10.06 20.10 1.73
CA SER A 139 -9.00 20.71 0.93
C SER A 139 -7.88 21.29 1.80
N LYS A 140 -8.19 22.04 2.84
CA LYS A 140 -7.21 22.62 3.78
C LYS A 140 -6.43 21.54 4.55
N LYS A 141 -7.06 20.40 4.84
CA LYS A 141 -6.41 19.28 5.54
C LYS A 141 -5.50 18.46 4.63
N THR A 142 -5.87 18.36 3.35
CA THR A 142 -5.15 17.51 2.39
C THR A 142 -4.07 18.27 1.63
N PHE A 143 -4.34 19.52 1.25
CA PHE A 143 -3.42 20.33 0.47
C PHE A 143 -2.85 21.44 1.35
N ILE A 144 -1.64 21.23 1.84
CA ILE A 144 -0.97 22.13 2.77
C ILE A 144 0.23 22.82 2.11
N GLU A 145 0.72 23.87 2.74
CA GLU A 145 1.97 24.53 2.38
C GLU A 145 2.99 24.32 3.49
N VAL A 146 4.19 23.88 3.11
CA VAL A 146 5.32 23.68 4.01
C VAL A 146 6.54 24.33 3.37
N ASN A 147 7.15 25.30 4.08
CA ASN A 147 8.32 26.04 3.61
C ASN A 147 8.15 26.70 2.23
N GLY A 148 6.93 27.20 1.92
CA GLY A 148 6.61 27.83 0.64
C GLY A 148 6.39 26.84 -0.51
N GLU A 149 6.38 25.55 -0.23
CA GLU A 149 6.10 24.50 -1.20
C GLU A 149 4.76 23.80 -0.89
N ARG A 150 4.00 23.50 -1.94
CA ARG A 150 2.68 22.89 -1.81
C ARG A 150 2.78 21.36 -1.79
N PHE A 151 2.09 20.76 -0.81
CA PHE A 151 2.02 19.33 -0.61
C PHE A 151 0.58 18.81 -0.64
N SER A 152 0.41 17.58 -1.13
CA SER A 152 -0.80 16.78 -0.95
C SER A 152 -0.54 15.65 0.04
N ILE A 153 -1.39 15.55 1.08
CA ILE A 153 -1.30 14.56 2.16
C ILE A 153 -2.65 13.82 2.26
N PRO A 154 -2.86 12.72 1.52
CA PRO A 154 -4.15 11.99 1.56
C PRO A 154 -4.40 11.21 2.85
N GLY A 155 -3.38 11.08 3.72
CA GLY A 155 -3.48 10.43 5.02
C GLY A 155 -2.84 9.05 5.09
N ASP A 156 -2.11 8.65 4.07
CA ASP A 156 -1.29 7.44 4.10
C ASP A 156 -0.06 7.67 4.96
N LEU A 157 0.32 6.69 5.78
CA LEU A 157 1.48 6.72 6.65
C LEU A 157 2.63 5.92 6.06
N ALA A 158 3.84 6.42 6.25
CA ALA A 158 5.05 5.78 5.77
C ALA A 158 6.23 6.07 6.69
N LYS A 159 7.30 5.31 6.52
CA LYS A 159 8.63 5.58 7.10
C LYS A 159 9.71 5.32 6.06
N TYR A 160 10.88 5.92 6.26
CA TYR A 160 12.05 5.61 5.45
C TYR A 160 12.72 4.30 5.89
N GLU A 161 13.35 3.64 4.95
CA GLU A 161 14.18 2.46 5.18
C GLU A 161 15.67 2.81 5.00
N LYS A 162 16.56 1.99 5.57
CA LYS A 162 18.03 2.19 5.50
C LYS A 162 18.59 2.17 4.06
N ASP A 163 17.88 1.53 3.15
CA ASP A 163 18.24 1.47 1.72
C ASP A 163 17.67 2.63 0.89
N GLY A 164 17.03 3.61 1.53
CA GLY A 164 16.43 4.78 0.90
C GLY A 164 15.05 4.53 0.29
N GLN A 165 14.49 3.34 0.44
CA GLN A 165 13.10 3.06 0.12
C GLN A 165 12.15 3.65 1.17
N MET A 166 10.85 3.62 0.89
CA MET A 166 9.78 3.92 1.84
C MET A 166 8.96 2.66 2.10
N THR A 167 8.62 2.41 3.35
CA THR A 167 7.62 1.40 3.73
C THR A 167 6.28 2.11 3.94
N LEU A 168 5.25 1.66 3.21
CA LEU A 168 3.88 2.11 3.42
C LEU A 168 3.27 1.33 4.60
N LEU A 169 2.72 2.07 5.55
CA LEU A 169 2.10 1.50 6.76
C LEU A 169 0.58 1.48 6.70
N GLY A 170 0.00 1.96 5.58
CA GLY A 170 -1.44 2.06 5.40
C GLY A 170 -2.01 3.43 5.82
N ARG A 171 -3.32 3.52 5.93
CA ARG A 171 -3.98 4.79 6.29
C ARG A 171 -4.04 4.99 7.78
N GLY A 172 -3.62 6.16 8.25
CA GLY A 172 -3.68 6.52 9.65
C GLY A 172 -5.08 6.41 10.28
N SER A 173 -6.14 6.58 9.47
CA SER A 173 -7.53 6.48 9.91
C SER A 173 -8.00 5.07 10.24
N VAL A 174 -7.31 4.04 9.76
CA VAL A 174 -7.64 2.62 10.00
C VAL A 174 -6.67 1.95 10.97
N SER A 175 -5.66 2.67 11.47
CA SER A 175 -4.75 2.13 12.48
C SER A 175 -5.50 1.73 13.75
N ILE A 176 -5.10 0.59 14.31
CA ILE A 176 -5.69 0.04 15.55
C ILE A 176 -4.87 0.55 16.73
N ASN A 177 -5.54 1.20 17.69
CA ASN A 177 -4.88 1.66 18.92
C ASN A 177 -5.11 0.62 20.03
N SER A 178 -4.10 -0.19 20.29
CA SER A 178 -4.16 -1.26 21.31
C SER A 178 -3.14 -0.98 22.41
N GLY A 179 -3.63 -0.69 23.60
CA GLY A 179 -2.76 -0.43 24.77
C GLY A 179 -1.82 0.76 24.63
N GLY A 180 -2.14 1.74 23.77
CA GLY A 180 -1.28 2.87 23.49
C GLY A 180 -0.37 2.69 22.25
N GLU A 181 -0.30 1.48 21.72
CA GLU A 181 0.47 1.17 20.51
C GLU A 181 -0.40 1.35 19.26
N LYS A 182 0.18 1.92 18.20
CA LYS A 182 -0.44 1.97 16.87
C LYS A 182 -0.07 0.71 16.08
N ILE A 183 -1.08 -0.06 15.72
CA ILE A 183 -0.94 -1.29 14.93
C ILE A 183 -1.58 -1.04 13.57
N PHE A 184 -0.86 -1.35 12.52
CA PHE A 184 -1.32 -1.19 11.14
C PHE A 184 -1.88 -2.52 10.65
N PRO A 185 -3.18 -2.59 10.30
CA PRO A 185 -3.82 -3.84 9.85
C PRO A 185 -3.05 -4.53 8.74
N GLU A 186 -2.55 -3.77 7.77
CA GLU A 186 -1.85 -4.27 6.59
C GLU A 186 -0.55 -5.02 6.96
N GLU A 187 0.17 -4.58 7.99
CA GLU A 187 1.39 -5.27 8.46
C GLU A 187 1.05 -6.65 9.05
N VAL A 188 -0.03 -6.71 9.83
CA VAL A 188 -0.50 -7.96 10.45
C VAL A 188 -1.04 -8.90 9.37
N GLU A 189 -1.81 -8.38 8.42
CA GLU A 189 -2.32 -9.15 7.28
C GLU A 189 -1.20 -9.74 6.44
N MET A 190 -0.16 -8.97 6.14
CA MET A 190 1.01 -9.48 5.41
C MET A 190 1.70 -10.62 6.16
N ALA A 191 1.90 -10.47 7.47
CA ALA A 191 2.52 -11.50 8.29
C ALA A 191 1.67 -12.78 8.32
N LEU A 192 0.35 -12.65 8.43
CA LEU A 192 -0.57 -13.79 8.41
C LEU A 192 -0.63 -14.48 7.05
N LYS A 193 -0.69 -13.73 5.96
CA LYS A 193 -0.73 -14.25 4.59
C LYS A 193 0.58 -14.94 4.15
N ALA A 194 1.67 -14.77 4.89
CA ALA A 194 2.89 -15.55 4.68
C ALA A 194 2.73 -17.02 5.14
N HIS A 195 1.70 -17.34 5.94
CA HIS A 195 1.47 -18.70 6.39
C HIS A 195 0.75 -19.53 5.31
N PRO A 196 1.24 -20.73 4.95
CA PRO A 196 0.75 -21.50 3.79
C PRO A 196 -0.73 -21.94 3.89
N ASN A 197 -1.30 -21.98 5.11
CA ASN A 197 -2.70 -22.37 5.33
C ASN A 197 -3.63 -21.16 5.44
N ILE A 198 -3.14 -19.95 5.29
CA ILE A 198 -3.95 -18.73 5.30
C ILE A 198 -4.05 -18.22 3.86
N PHE A 199 -5.22 -18.40 3.29
CA PHE A 199 -5.50 -17.96 1.93
C PHE A 199 -5.68 -16.43 1.87
N ASP A 200 -6.47 -15.88 2.79
CA ASP A 200 -6.71 -14.45 2.93
C ASP A 200 -7.09 -14.12 4.37
N CYS A 201 -6.87 -12.87 4.79
CA CYS A 201 -7.29 -12.40 6.09
C CYS A 201 -7.61 -10.91 6.07
N LEU A 202 -8.49 -10.51 6.99
CA LEU A 202 -8.80 -9.11 7.28
C LEU A 202 -8.51 -8.85 8.75
N VAL A 203 -7.73 -7.80 9.02
CA VAL A 203 -7.39 -7.39 10.39
C VAL A 203 -8.19 -6.15 10.77
N VAL A 204 -8.85 -6.21 11.92
CA VAL A 204 -9.71 -5.13 12.43
C VAL A 204 -9.47 -4.88 13.90
N GLY A 205 -9.67 -3.62 14.31
CA GLY A 205 -9.71 -3.25 15.74
C GLY A 205 -11.11 -3.46 16.32
N VAL A 206 -11.23 -4.32 17.33
CA VAL A 206 -12.47 -4.52 18.05
C VAL A 206 -12.37 -3.84 19.42
N LYS A 207 -13.42 -3.12 19.83
CA LYS A 207 -13.44 -2.47 21.15
C LYS A 207 -13.13 -3.46 22.27
N ASP A 208 -12.24 -3.06 23.15
CA ASP A 208 -11.79 -3.85 24.31
C ASP A 208 -11.68 -2.96 25.54
N ALA A 209 -12.20 -3.41 26.69
CA ALA A 209 -12.26 -2.62 27.92
C ALA A 209 -10.87 -2.37 28.54
N ARG A 210 -9.90 -3.26 28.29
CA ARG A 210 -8.55 -3.17 28.86
C ARG A 210 -7.60 -2.43 27.93
N TRP A 211 -7.69 -2.70 26.60
CA TRP A 211 -6.72 -2.24 25.61
C TRP A 211 -7.24 -1.07 24.76
N GLY A 212 -8.49 -0.63 24.98
CA GLY A 212 -9.19 0.29 24.08
C GLY A 212 -9.65 -0.40 22.81
N GLN A 213 -8.72 -0.99 22.07
CA GLN A 213 -8.99 -1.91 20.98
C GLN A 213 -8.10 -3.14 21.10
N LYS A 214 -8.62 -4.30 20.71
CA LYS A 214 -7.84 -5.51 20.45
C LYS A 214 -7.77 -5.80 18.96
N VAL A 215 -6.63 -6.34 18.53
CA VAL A 215 -6.42 -6.77 17.15
C VAL A 215 -7.12 -8.10 16.93
N VAL A 216 -7.95 -8.19 15.89
CA VAL A 216 -8.66 -9.41 15.52
C VAL A 216 -8.43 -9.66 14.04
N ALA A 217 -7.95 -10.85 13.71
CA ALA A 217 -7.86 -11.33 12.34
C ALA A 217 -9.06 -12.22 12.03
N VAL A 218 -9.70 -11.96 10.90
CA VAL A 218 -10.72 -12.83 10.28
C VAL A 218 -10.01 -13.54 9.14
N ILE A 219 -10.02 -14.87 9.16
CA ILE A 219 -9.32 -15.75 8.22
C ILE A 219 -10.34 -16.52 7.41
#